data_5443e8ff1de38a98fd2fd952a995e991
#
_entry.id   5443e8ff1de38a98fd2fd952a995e991
#
_cell.length_a   1.000
_cell.length_b   1.000
_cell.length_c   1.000
_cell.angle_alpha   90.00
_cell.angle_beta   90.00
_cell.angle_gamma   90.00
#
_symmetry.space_group_name_H-M   'P 1'
#
loop_
_entity.id
_entity.type
_entity.pdbx_description
1 polymer ?
#
loop_
_entity_poly.entity_id
_entity_poly.type
_entity_poly.pdbx_seq_one_letter_code
_entity_poly.pdbx_strand_id
1 'polypeptide(L)'
;PEVGQVDLMTRRIVDTNVSEDYAEPVEQLSDTARIMRIDCGEEGYLPKEALWDSLDNFADNALVFLNSQARLPDIIHSHYADAGYVGTRLSHQLNIALLYTGHSLGRTKRKRLLASGVKRDVIEQRYNISRRIDAEEEALGVAERIITSTNQEIIEQYGMYDYYTPEKMRVVPPGTDLEKFHPVDGSERDSTIYQDICRFLREPDKPVVLALSRPDQRKNITTLVEAYGESEELKQMANLVIIAGNRDDIRDMDSGAQEVLAEVFITIDTYDLYGKVAYPKHHHADDVPIIYRLAAASGGVFVNPALTEPFGLTLIEAAATGLPILATEDGGPTDIINNCHNGYLIDPLDKKAMADNLIKMLADTDNWKSLAHNGIKGVREHYSWSAHAEKYLKIVKPVVDKSEPLTRMDLRRRPMLYHDRALFTDLDQNLLGNPDSLKEFVRVIQENRRCTTFGIATGRRLDSALKVMRKYHIPLPDV
;
A
#
# COMPACT_ATOMS: atom_id res chain seq x y z
N PRO A 1 -9.47 -17.82 17.61
CA PRO A 1 -10.74 -18.43 17.98
C PRO A 1 -11.97 -17.68 17.41
N GLU A 2 -11.84 -16.42 16.95
CA GLU A 2 -12.94 -15.64 16.37
C GLU A 2 -13.04 -15.78 14.84
N VAL A 3 -12.00 -16.26 14.18
CA VAL A 3 -11.93 -16.48 12.74
C VAL A 3 -11.79 -17.97 12.49
N GLY A 4 -12.70 -18.56 11.71
CA GLY A 4 -12.69 -19.99 11.40
C GLY A 4 -11.66 -20.35 10.35
N GLN A 5 -11.56 -19.55 9.27
CA GLN A 5 -10.62 -19.77 8.18
C GLN A 5 -10.31 -18.45 7.45
N VAL A 6 -9.07 -18.36 6.98
CA VAL A 6 -8.59 -17.27 6.10
C VAL A 6 -7.98 -17.89 4.85
N ASP A 7 -8.56 -17.57 3.69
CA ASP A 7 -8.03 -17.94 2.39
C ASP A 7 -7.45 -16.69 1.71
N LEU A 8 -6.13 -16.66 1.56
CA LEU A 8 -5.45 -15.64 0.76
C LEU A 8 -5.44 -16.09 -0.71
N MET A 9 -6.26 -15.44 -1.53
CA MET A 9 -6.31 -15.75 -2.96
C MET A 9 -5.30 -14.92 -3.74
N THR A 10 -4.51 -15.57 -4.58
CA THR A 10 -3.54 -14.93 -5.47
C THR A 10 -3.45 -15.68 -6.78
N ARG A 11 -2.74 -15.10 -7.74
CA ARG A 11 -2.51 -15.72 -9.04
C ARG A 11 -1.53 -16.89 -8.94
N ARG A 12 -1.85 -18.02 -9.58
CA ARG A 12 -0.88 -19.09 -9.81
C ARG A 12 0.09 -18.68 -10.91
N ILE A 13 1.38 -18.92 -10.68
CA ILE A 13 2.45 -18.58 -11.63
C ILE A 13 3.35 -19.81 -11.80
N VAL A 14 3.51 -20.24 -13.05
CA VAL A 14 4.43 -21.30 -13.43
C VAL A 14 5.50 -20.68 -14.33
N ASP A 15 6.63 -20.30 -13.75
CA ASP A 15 7.70 -19.59 -14.45
C ASP A 15 9.05 -19.94 -13.82
N THR A 16 10.05 -20.20 -14.63
CA THR A 16 11.41 -20.56 -14.17
C THR A 16 12.16 -19.42 -13.48
N ASN A 17 11.67 -18.18 -13.61
CA ASN A 17 12.27 -16.99 -13.00
C ASN A 17 11.68 -16.62 -11.64
N VAL A 18 10.69 -17.37 -11.16
CA VAL A 18 10.09 -17.19 -9.83
C VAL A 18 10.21 -18.47 -9.01
N SER A 19 9.99 -18.38 -7.69
CA SER A 19 10.02 -19.56 -6.83
C SER A 19 8.98 -20.61 -7.24
N GLU A 20 9.35 -21.88 -7.17
CA GLU A 20 8.46 -23.02 -7.45
C GLU A 20 7.19 -23.01 -6.59
N ASP A 21 7.25 -22.41 -5.41
CA ASP A 21 6.08 -22.28 -4.51
C ASP A 21 4.89 -21.59 -5.19
N TYR A 22 5.15 -20.67 -6.14
CA TYR A 22 4.08 -19.96 -6.87
C TYR A 22 3.30 -20.86 -7.84
N ALA A 23 3.83 -22.03 -8.17
CA ALA A 23 3.15 -23.01 -9.01
C ALA A 23 2.20 -23.92 -8.21
N GLU A 24 2.42 -24.06 -6.90
CA GLU A 24 1.59 -24.89 -6.03
C GLU A 24 0.21 -24.28 -5.83
N PRO A 25 -0.89 -25.03 -6.12
CA PRO A 25 -2.25 -24.47 -6.02
C PRO A 25 -2.65 -24.06 -4.60
N VAL A 26 -2.15 -24.77 -3.60
CA VAL A 26 -2.50 -24.55 -2.19
C VAL A 26 -1.24 -24.62 -1.33
N GLU A 27 -1.05 -23.59 -0.51
CA GLU A 27 0.00 -23.55 0.50
C GLU A 27 -0.61 -23.34 1.87
N GLN A 28 -0.41 -24.29 2.78
CA GLN A 28 -0.94 -24.21 4.14
C GLN A 28 -0.01 -23.36 5.01
N LEU A 29 -0.53 -22.28 5.61
CA LEU A 29 0.22 -21.41 6.51
C LEU A 29 0.00 -21.77 7.98
N SER A 30 -1.21 -22.24 8.32
CA SER A 30 -1.58 -22.72 9.67
C SER A 30 -2.84 -23.58 9.54
N ASP A 31 -3.34 -24.11 10.66
CA ASP A 31 -4.58 -24.93 10.67
C ASP A 31 -5.79 -24.16 10.11
N THR A 32 -5.77 -22.83 10.17
CA THR A 32 -6.90 -21.96 9.79
C THR A 32 -6.56 -20.95 8.71
N ALA A 33 -5.36 -20.97 8.13
CA ALA A 33 -4.95 -20.03 7.11
C ALA A 33 -4.18 -20.72 5.98
N ARG A 34 -4.51 -20.39 4.73
CA ARG A 34 -3.84 -20.92 3.53
C ARG A 34 -3.80 -19.91 2.40
N ILE A 35 -2.83 -20.10 1.51
CA ILE A 35 -2.77 -19.41 0.22
C ILE A 35 -3.43 -20.31 -0.84
N MET A 36 -4.37 -19.73 -1.57
CA MET A 36 -5.04 -20.36 -2.71
C MET A 36 -4.57 -19.67 -3.98
N ARG A 37 -3.89 -20.40 -4.85
CA ARG A 37 -3.43 -19.86 -6.12
C ARG A 37 -4.38 -20.24 -7.24
N ILE A 38 -4.96 -19.23 -7.85
CA ILE A 38 -6.00 -19.36 -8.86
C ILE A 38 -5.38 -19.13 -10.25
N ASP A 39 -5.72 -19.96 -11.20
CA ASP A 39 -5.30 -19.78 -12.59
C ASP A 39 -5.88 -18.48 -13.17
N CYS A 40 -5.06 -17.74 -13.90
CA CYS A 40 -5.39 -16.42 -14.42
C CYS A 40 -4.63 -16.13 -15.72
N GLY A 41 -5.25 -16.44 -16.86
CA GLY A 41 -4.66 -16.21 -18.18
C GLY A 41 -3.42 -17.10 -18.44
N GLU A 42 -2.32 -16.50 -18.86
CA GLU A 42 -1.06 -17.19 -19.13
C GLU A 42 -0.43 -17.72 -17.84
N GLU A 43 0.30 -18.84 -17.90
CA GLU A 43 0.91 -19.46 -16.72
C GLU A 43 2.15 -18.67 -16.21
N GLY A 44 2.91 -18.02 -17.09
CA GLY A 44 4.12 -17.27 -16.76
C GLY A 44 3.88 -16.00 -15.97
N TYR A 45 4.95 -15.39 -15.47
CA TYR A 45 4.88 -14.10 -14.77
C TYR A 45 4.39 -12.99 -15.71
N LEU A 46 3.42 -12.22 -15.27
CA LEU A 46 2.93 -11.02 -15.95
C LEU A 46 3.14 -9.80 -15.06
N PRO A 47 3.67 -8.69 -15.61
CA PRO A 47 3.65 -7.41 -14.90
C PRO A 47 2.22 -7.01 -14.54
N LYS A 48 2.02 -6.35 -13.41
CA LYS A 48 0.69 -5.95 -12.93
C LYS A 48 -0.10 -5.10 -13.92
N GLU A 49 0.58 -4.32 -14.75
CA GLU A 49 -0.02 -3.50 -15.79
C GLU A 49 -0.60 -4.32 -16.95
N ALA A 50 -0.15 -5.57 -17.12
CA ALA A 50 -0.64 -6.51 -18.13
C ALA A 50 -1.71 -7.49 -17.60
N LEU A 51 -1.97 -7.53 -16.29
CA LEU A 51 -2.93 -8.46 -15.68
C LEU A 51 -4.38 -8.15 -16.02
N TRP A 52 -4.70 -6.91 -16.37
CA TRP A 52 -6.08 -6.43 -16.53
C TRP A 52 -6.94 -7.28 -17.46
N ASP A 53 -6.38 -7.79 -18.55
CA ASP A 53 -7.12 -8.59 -19.53
C ASP A 53 -7.39 -10.02 -19.03
N SER A 54 -6.71 -10.45 -17.98
CA SER A 54 -6.85 -11.78 -17.37
C SER A 54 -7.69 -11.77 -16.09
N LEU A 55 -8.03 -10.61 -15.53
CA LEU A 55 -8.71 -10.51 -14.22
C LEU A 55 -10.13 -11.10 -14.24
N ASP A 56 -10.84 -11.05 -15.37
CA ASP A 56 -12.13 -11.70 -15.50
C ASP A 56 -12.00 -13.22 -15.43
N ASN A 57 -10.97 -13.78 -16.06
CA ASN A 57 -10.66 -15.21 -15.96
C ASN A 57 -10.30 -15.61 -14.51
N PHE A 58 -9.53 -14.77 -13.80
CA PHE A 58 -9.28 -14.98 -12.38
C PHE A 58 -10.58 -14.99 -11.55
N ALA A 59 -11.47 -14.02 -11.79
CA ALA A 59 -12.72 -13.91 -11.06
C ALA A 59 -13.64 -15.13 -11.32
N ASP A 60 -13.72 -15.60 -12.57
CA ASP A 60 -14.48 -16.80 -12.94
C ASP A 60 -13.93 -18.05 -12.24
N ASN A 61 -12.63 -18.26 -12.28
CA ASN A 61 -11.99 -19.40 -11.64
C ASN A 61 -12.09 -19.33 -10.10
N ALA A 62 -11.94 -18.14 -9.51
CA ALA A 62 -12.16 -17.92 -8.08
C ALA A 62 -13.62 -18.21 -7.69
N LEU A 63 -14.59 -17.84 -8.52
CA LEU A 63 -15.99 -18.13 -8.31
C LEU A 63 -16.28 -19.65 -8.33
N VAL A 64 -15.69 -20.37 -9.30
CA VAL A 64 -15.79 -21.84 -9.38
C VAL A 64 -15.18 -22.47 -8.12
N PHE A 65 -14.01 -22.01 -7.70
CA PHE A 65 -13.38 -22.47 -6.47
C PHE A 65 -14.27 -22.22 -5.24
N LEU A 66 -14.76 -21.00 -5.03
CA LEU A 66 -15.59 -20.64 -3.89
C LEU A 66 -16.88 -21.48 -3.82
N ASN A 67 -17.52 -21.71 -4.96
CA ASN A 67 -18.70 -22.56 -5.04
C ASN A 67 -18.43 -24.05 -4.78
N SER A 68 -17.21 -24.51 -4.96
CA SER A 68 -16.81 -25.90 -4.62
C SER A 68 -16.57 -26.10 -3.10
N GLN A 69 -16.41 -25.01 -2.34
CA GLN A 69 -16.16 -25.11 -0.91
C GLN A 69 -17.43 -25.49 -0.14
N ALA A 70 -17.27 -26.15 1.00
CA ALA A 70 -18.38 -26.53 1.88
C ALA A 70 -19.18 -25.32 2.40
N ARG A 71 -18.51 -24.18 2.57
CA ARG A 71 -19.08 -22.92 3.04
C ARG A 71 -18.51 -21.76 2.20
N LEU A 72 -19.36 -20.80 1.85
CA LEU A 72 -18.91 -19.53 1.29
C LEU A 72 -18.27 -18.66 2.38
N PRO A 73 -17.34 -17.76 2.01
CA PRO A 73 -16.78 -16.82 2.98
C PRO A 73 -17.84 -15.85 3.50
N ASP A 74 -17.69 -15.40 4.74
CA ASP A 74 -18.58 -14.38 5.34
C ASP A 74 -18.26 -12.99 4.80
N ILE A 75 -17.03 -12.77 4.32
CA ILE A 75 -16.55 -11.47 3.83
C ILE A 75 -15.46 -11.66 2.79
N ILE A 76 -15.35 -10.71 1.88
CA ILE A 76 -14.26 -10.59 0.91
C ILE A 76 -13.48 -9.32 1.27
N HIS A 77 -12.17 -9.42 1.38
CA HIS A 77 -11.29 -8.26 1.54
C HIS A 77 -10.30 -8.18 0.38
N SER A 78 -10.41 -7.15 -0.42
CA SER A 78 -9.56 -6.93 -1.58
C SER A 78 -8.47 -5.91 -1.30
N HIS A 79 -7.24 -6.24 -1.70
CA HIS A 79 -6.05 -5.42 -1.53
C HIS A 79 -5.52 -4.97 -2.87
N TYR A 80 -5.45 -3.65 -3.10
CA TYR A 80 -5.03 -3.03 -4.35
C TYR A 80 -6.12 -3.04 -5.45
N ALA A 81 -5.87 -2.33 -6.56
CA ALA A 81 -6.88 -2.05 -7.59
C ALA A 81 -7.35 -3.30 -8.36
N ASP A 82 -6.44 -4.19 -8.74
CA ASP A 82 -6.73 -5.42 -9.47
C ASP A 82 -7.56 -6.39 -8.61
N ALA A 83 -7.18 -6.61 -7.36
CA ALA A 83 -7.99 -7.37 -6.42
C ALA A 83 -9.32 -6.66 -6.08
N GLY A 84 -9.36 -5.32 -6.07
CA GLY A 84 -10.59 -4.53 -5.97
C GLY A 84 -11.57 -4.83 -7.09
N TYR A 85 -11.07 -4.86 -8.32
CA TYR A 85 -11.85 -5.25 -9.50
C TYR A 85 -12.44 -6.65 -9.36
N VAL A 86 -11.64 -7.64 -9.00
CA VAL A 86 -12.08 -9.03 -8.79
C VAL A 86 -13.06 -9.12 -7.62
N GLY A 87 -12.74 -8.52 -6.49
CA GLY A 87 -13.57 -8.56 -5.28
C GLY A 87 -14.95 -7.94 -5.49
N THR A 88 -15.06 -6.88 -6.26
CA THR A 88 -16.34 -6.27 -6.65
C THR A 88 -17.21 -7.27 -7.40
N ARG A 89 -16.64 -7.99 -8.36
CA ARG A 89 -17.35 -9.03 -9.13
C ARG A 89 -17.80 -10.19 -8.28
N LEU A 90 -16.91 -10.71 -7.45
CA LEU A 90 -17.23 -11.80 -6.51
C LEU A 90 -18.29 -11.38 -5.49
N SER A 91 -18.19 -10.17 -4.96
CA SER A 91 -19.18 -9.59 -4.03
C SER A 91 -20.57 -9.54 -4.66
N HIS A 92 -20.69 -9.03 -5.89
CA HIS A 92 -21.97 -8.97 -6.60
C HIS A 92 -22.52 -10.36 -6.95
N GLN A 93 -21.67 -11.30 -7.38
CA GLN A 93 -22.11 -12.64 -7.79
C GLN A 93 -22.53 -13.52 -6.60
N LEU A 94 -21.85 -13.37 -5.47
CA LEU A 94 -22.07 -14.19 -4.29
C LEU A 94 -22.95 -13.48 -3.23
N ASN A 95 -23.24 -12.20 -3.42
CA ASN A 95 -23.91 -11.34 -2.43
C ASN A 95 -23.17 -11.35 -1.07
N ILE A 96 -21.85 -11.24 -1.10
CA ILE A 96 -20.96 -11.19 0.06
C ILE A 96 -20.44 -9.78 0.24
N ALA A 97 -20.38 -9.27 1.46
CA ALA A 97 -19.87 -7.94 1.74
C ALA A 97 -18.37 -7.81 1.34
N LEU A 98 -18.05 -6.70 0.67
CA LEU A 98 -16.70 -6.36 0.25
C LEU A 98 -16.05 -5.38 1.25
N LEU A 99 -14.82 -5.68 1.67
CA LEU A 99 -13.89 -4.71 2.24
C LEU A 99 -12.82 -4.38 1.20
N TYR A 100 -12.32 -3.15 1.25
CA TYR A 100 -11.31 -2.70 0.30
C TYR A 100 -10.16 -1.96 0.98
N THR A 101 -8.92 -2.24 0.56
CA THR A 101 -7.70 -1.50 0.92
C THR A 101 -6.91 -1.17 -0.34
N GLY A 102 -6.75 0.12 -0.65
CA GLY A 102 -6.09 0.55 -1.89
C GLY A 102 -4.56 0.44 -1.87
N HIS A 103 -3.91 0.56 -0.71
CA HIS A 103 -2.45 0.62 -0.49
C HIS A 103 -1.72 1.72 -1.26
N SER A 104 -2.00 1.86 -2.52
CA SER A 104 -1.48 2.88 -3.43
C SER A 104 -2.58 3.20 -4.43
N LEU A 105 -2.86 4.46 -4.64
CA LEU A 105 -4.02 4.89 -5.40
C LEU A 105 -3.62 5.50 -6.76
N GLY A 106 -4.40 5.14 -7.80
CA GLY A 106 -4.15 5.54 -9.19
C GLY A 106 -4.21 7.05 -9.41
N ARG A 107 -5.18 7.74 -8.80
CA ARG A 107 -5.30 9.20 -8.91
C ARG A 107 -4.09 9.91 -8.31
N THR A 108 -3.58 9.44 -7.15
CA THR A 108 -2.35 9.95 -6.53
C THR A 108 -1.13 9.70 -7.42
N LYS A 109 -0.98 8.47 -7.96
CA LYS A 109 0.11 8.12 -8.87
C LYS A 109 0.08 8.99 -10.12
N ARG A 110 -1.09 9.16 -10.74
CA ARG A 110 -1.26 10.01 -11.93
C ARG A 110 -0.90 11.46 -11.65
N LYS A 111 -1.37 12.02 -10.52
CA LYS A 111 -1.04 13.41 -10.10
C LYS A 111 0.46 13.61 -9.98
N ARG A 112 1.18 12.69 -9.32
CA ARG A 112 2.64 12.77 -9.17
C ARG A 112 3.39 12.69 -10.50
N LEU A 113 3.02 11.75 -11.37
CA LEU A 113 3.67 11.60 -12.68
C LEU A 113 3.46 12.82 -13.57
N LEU A 114 2.28 13.44 -13.53
CA LEU A 114 2.01 14.69 -14.24
C LEU A 114 2.83 15.84 -13.66
N ALA A 115 2.96 15.94 -12.35
CA ALA A 115 3.76 16.95 -11.68
C ALA A 115 5.27 16.83 -12.00
N SER A 116 5.75 15.59 -12.22
CA SER A 116 7.13 15.36 -12.70
C SER A 116 7.31 15.52 -14.21
N GLY A 117 6.31 16.04 -14.93
CA GLY A 117 6.40 16.35 -16.36
C GLY A 117 6.14 15.17 -17.31
N VAL A 118 5.75 14.01 -16.81
CA VAL A 118 5.40 12.87 -17.68
C VAL A 118 4.08 13.15 -18.40
N LYS A 119 4.04 12.96 -19.71
CA LYS A 119 2.83 13.18 -20.52
C LYS A 119 1.74 12.15 -20.23
N ARG A 120 0.46 12.55 -20.38
CA ARG A 120 -0.71 11.70 -20.10
C ARG A 120 -0.73 10.41 -20.90
N ASP A 121 -0.47 10.48 -22.19
CA ASP A 121 -0.41 9.34 -23.10
C ASP A 121 0.67 8.32 -22.70
N VAL A 122 1.84 8.79 -22.26
CA VAL A 122 2.90 7.94 -21.75
C VAL A 122 2.48 7.26 -20.45
N ILE A 123 1.79 7.99 -19.54
CA ILE A 123 1.26 7.43 -18.29
C ILE A 123 0.22 6.33 -18.59
N GLU A 124 -0.69 6.59 -19.52
CA GLU A 124 -1.73 5.65 -19.92
C GLU A 124 -1.12 4.39 -20.53
N GLN A 125 -0.25 4.55 -21.53
CA GLN A 125 0.40 3.44 -22.21
C GLN A 125 1.24 2.56 -21.27
N ARG A 126 1.92 3.18 -20.29
CA ARG A 126 2.83 2.46 -19.40
C ARG A 126 2.13 1.81 -18.20
N TYR A 127 1.03 2.42 -17.70
CA TYR A 127 0.46 2.05 -16.40
C TYR A 127 -1.01 1.63 -16.45
N ASN A 128 -1.69 1.72 -17.61
CA ASN A 128 -3.13 1.51 -17.72
C ASN A 128 -3.89 2.29 -16.63
N ILE A 129 -3.48 3.56 -16.41
CA ILE A 129 -3.85 4.30 -15.21
C ILE A 129 -5.35 4.61 -15.13
N SER A 130 -6.02 4.81 -16.26
CA SER A 130 -7.45 5.07 -16.31
C SER A 130 -8.22 3.81 -15.88
N ARG A 131 -7.88 2.64 -16.43
CA ARG A 131 -8.50 1.36 -16.05
C ARG A 131 -8.32 1.03 -14.56
N ARG A 132 -7.14 1.35 -14.05
CA ARG A 132 -6.85 1.22 -12.62
C ARG A 132 -7.74 2.13 -11.77
N ILE A 133 -7.91 3.41 -12.15
CA ILE A 133 -8.75 4.37 -11.43
C ILE A 133 -10.20 3.94 -11.47
N ASP A 134 -10.70 3.46 -12.62
CA ASP A 134 -12.08 2.98 -12.77
C ASP A 134 -12.34 1.77 -11.84
N ALA A 135 -11.41 0.84 -11.75
CA ALA A 135 -11.52 -0.30 -10.82
C ALA A 135 -11.50 0.14 -9.34
N GLU A 136 -10.71 1.15 -9.00
CA GLU A 136 -10.69 1.74 -7.66
C GLU A 136 -12.01 2.44 -7.35
N GLU A 137 -12.61 3.18 -8.30
CA GLU A 137 -13.93 3.79 -8.15
C GLU A 137 -15.01 2.73 -7.92
N GLU A 138 -15.05 1.66 -8.73
CA GLU A 138 -16.00 0.56 -8.55
C GLU A 138 -15.85 -0.07 -7.14
N ALA A 139 -14.63 -0.36 -6.72
CA ALA A 139 -14.37 -0.93 -5.41
C ALA A 139 -14.81 -0.01 -4.28
N LEU A 140 -14.55 1.31 -4.38
CA LEU A 140 -14.99 2.31 -3.40
C LEU A 140 -16.52 2.41 -3.33
N GLY A 141 -17.22 2.34 -4.47
CA GLY A 141 -18.67 2.39 -4.54
C GLY A 141 -19.34 1.18 -3.89
N VAL A 142 -18.79 -0.02 -4.07
CA VAL A 142 -19.35 -1.30 -3.62
C VAL A 142 -18.95 -1.64 -2.18
N ALA A 143 -17.74 -1.28 -1.74
CA ALA A 143 -17.23 -1.67 -0.43
C ALA A 143 -18.12 -1.21 0.74
N GLU A 144 -18.42 -2.12 1.67
CA GLU A 144 -19.09 -1.82 2.94
C GLU A 144 -18.16 -1.07 3.91
N ARG A 145 -16.87 -1.39 3.86
CA ARG A 145 -15.82 -0.68 4.61
C ARG A 145 -14.57 -0.56 3.75
N ILE A 146 -13.89 0.57 3.91
CA ILE A 146 -12.59 0.84 3.30
C ILE A 146 -11.59 0.95 4.44
N ILE A 147 -10.56 0.11 4.38
CA ILE A 147 -9.48 0.08 5.38
C ILE A 147 -8.32 0.90 4.85
N THR A 148 -7.84 1.83 5.67
CA THR A 148 -6.74 2.74 5.34
C THR A 148 -5.64 2.64 6.40
N SER A 149 -4.45 3.08 6.07
CA SER A 149 -3.32 3.05 6.99
C SER A 149 -3.25 4.29 7.89
N THR A 150 -3.73 5.45 7.39
CA THR A 150 -3.63 6.75 8.07
C THR A 150 -4.87 7.61 7.84
N ASN A 151 -5.06 8.62 8.71
CA ASN A 151 -6.11 9.63 8.52
C ASN A 151 -5.84 10.54 7.32
N GLN A 152 -4.57 10.88 7.06
CA GLN A 152 -4.19 11.69 5.91
C GLN A 152 -4.54 10.99 4.59
N GLU A 153 -4.32 9.67 4.50
CA GLU A 153 -4.71 8.87 3.34
C GLU A 153 -6.19 9.03 3.00
N ILE A 154 -7.07 9.01 4.01
CA ILE A 154 -8.52 9.21 3.82
C ILE A 154 -8.81 10.56 3.16
N ILE A 155 -8.22 11.63 3.68
CA ILE A 155 -8.55 13.00 3.27
C ILE A 155 -7.88 13.34 1.93
N GLU A 156 -6.59 13.07 1.80
CA GLU A 156 -5.80 13.58 0.67
C GLU A 156 -5.77 12.65 -0.54
N GLN A 157 -5.86 11.34 -0.31
CA GLN A 157 -5.76 10.37 -1.39
C GLN A 157 -7.14 9.87 -1.82
N TYR A 158 -7.94 9.34 -0.90
CA TYR A 158 -9.29 8.89 -1.22
C TYR A 158 -10.23 10.06 -1.51
N GLY A 159 -10.02 11.24 -0.91
CA GLY A 159 -10.78 12.46 -1.20
C GLY A 159 -10.71 12.93 -2.66
N MET A 160 -9.81 12.36 -3.47
CA MET A 160 -9.76 12.63 -4.91
C MET A 160 -10.73 11.79 -5.75
N TYR A 161 -11.43 10.81 -5.15
CA TYR A 161 -12.31 9.87 -5.85
C TYR A 161 -13.78 10.32 -5.80
N ASP A 162 -14.53 10.00 -6.85
CA ASP A 162 -15.94 10.39 -6.96
C ASP A 162 -16.82 9.62 -5.98
N TYR A 163 -16.46 8.35 -5.68
CA TYR A 163 -17.12 7.52 -4.65
C TYR A 163 -16.51 7.68 -3.25
N TYR A 164 -15.88 8.82 -2.97
CA TYR A 164 -15.37 9.13 -1.65
C TYR A 164 -16.48 9.16 -0.60
N THR A 165 -16.43 8.26 0.36
CA THR A 165 -17.41 8.12 1.44
C THR A 165 -16.68 7.91 2.76
N PRO A 166 -16.25 8.99 3.44
CA PRO A 166 -15.41 8.90 4.65
C PRO A 166 -16.08 8.14 5.79
N GLU A 167 -17.41 8.08 5.84
CA GLU A 167 -18.19 7.32 6.86
C GLU A 167 -17.95 5.81 6.75
N LYS A 168 -17.57 5.29 5.58
CA LYS A 168 -17.21 3.90 5.37
C LYS A 168 -15.72 3.62 5.68
N MET A 169 -14.88 4.66 5.80
CA MET A 169 -13.44 4.53 5.94
C MET A 169 -13.02 4.34 7.40
N ARG A 170 -12.06 3.47 7.62
CA ARG A 170 -11.53 3.16 8.95
C ARG A 170 -10.01 3.00 8.89
N VAL A 171 -9.32 3.70 9.80
CA VAL A 171 -7.87 3.58 9.93
C VAL A 171 -7.54 2.32 10.73
N VAL A 172 -6.90 1.35 10.06
CA VAL A 172 -6.31 0.16 10.65
C VAL A 172 -4.87 0.08 10.16
N PRO A 173 -3.92 0.65 10.91
CA PRO A 173 -2.53 0.69 10.47
C PRO A 173 -1.95 -0.74 10.43
N PRO A 174 -0.99 -1.02 9.53
CA PRO A 174 -0.27 -2.28 9.55
C PRO A 174 0.47 -2.47 10.87
N GLY A 175 0.67 -3.74 11.24
CA GLY A 175 1.44 -4.11 12.43
C GLY A 175 2.91 -4.30 12.14
N THR A 176 3.72 -4.35 13.20
CA THR A 176 5.09 -4.85 13.16
C THR A 176 5.23 -6.11 14.02
N ASP A 177 6.25 -6.91 13.70
CA ASP A 177 6.59 -8.12 14.42
C ASP A 177 7.43 -7.78 15.66
N LEU A 178 6.84 -7.90 16.85
CA LEU A 178 7.49 -7.59 18.12
C LEU A 178 8.45 -8.68 18.61
N GLU A 179 8.47 -9.86 17.99
CA GLU A 179 9.48 -10.88 18.24
C GLU A 179 10.77 -10.54 17.48
N LYS A 180 10.62 -10.01 16.28
CA LYS A 180 11.72 -9.56 15.44
C LYS A 180 12.25 -8.18 15.85
N PHE A 181 11.36 -7.23 16.09
CA PHE A 181 11.69 -5.87 16.51
C PHE A 181 11.40 -5.69 18.00
N HIS A 182 12.40 -5.93 18.83
CA HIS A 182 12.33 -5.91 20.29
C HIS A 182 13.42 -4.99 20.87
N PRO A 183 13.30 -4.56 22.13
CA PRO A 183 14.33 -3.74 22.79
C PRO A 183 15.71 -4.41 22.83
N VAL A 184 16.73 -3.60 23.09
CA VAL A 184 18.13 -4.00 23.23
C VAL A 184 18.27 -5.21 24.17
N ASP A 185 19.00 -6.23 23.74
CA ASP A 185 19.26 -7.47 24.51
C ASP A 185 20.74 -7.69 24.87
N GLY A 186 21.64 -6.83 24.37
CA GLY A 186 23.07 -6.86 24.64
C GLY A 186 23.90 -7.63 23.63
N SER A 187 23.29 -8.30 22.65
CA SER A 187 23.99 -9.08 21.62
C SER A 187 24.42 -8.26 20.41
N GLU A 188 24.00 -7.01 20.31
CA GLU A 188 24.10 -6.19 19.09
C GLU A 188 25.54 -6.00 18.62
N ARG A 189 26.46 -5.80 19.58
CA ARG A 189 27.88 -5.52 19.28
C ARG A 189 28.66 -6.73 18.77
N ASP A 190 28.12 -7.93 18.94
CA ASP A 190 28.73 -9.17 18.44
C ASP A 190 28.40 -9.45 16.97
N SER A 191 27.54 -8.64 16.36
CA SER A 191 27.07 -8.80 15.00
C SER A 191 28.11 -8.35 13.95
N THR A 192 28.07 -8.99 12.78
CA THR A 192 28.91 -8.61 11.64
C THR A 192 28.58 -7.20 11.16
N ILE A 193 27.28 -6.81 11.16
CA ILE A 193 26.87 -5.48 10.73
C ILE A 193 27.41 -4.37 11.63
N TYR A 194 27.58 -4.62 12.93
CA TYR A 194 28.24 -3.67 13.81
C TYR A 194 29.68 -3.41 13.40
N GLN A 195 30.44 -4.47 13.08
CA GLN A 195 31.82 -4.36 12.59
C GLN A 195 31.89 -3.60 11.27
N ASP A 196 30.95 -3.86 10.35
CA ASP A 196 30.83 -3.16 9.08
C ASP A 196 30.53 -1.67 9.23
N ILE A 197 29.71 -1.28 10.20
CA ILE A 197 29.44 0.12 10.54
C ILE A 197 30.68 0.77 11.18
N CYS A 198 31.31 0.11 12.16
CA CYS A 198 32.44 0.66 12.92
C CYS A 198 33.66 0.98 12.03
N ARG A 199 33.88 0.26 10.94
CA ARG A 199 35.03 0.53 10.04
C ARG A 199 34.98 1.91 9.37
N PHE A 200 33.83 2.59 9.37
CA PHE A 200 33.66 3.95 8.86
C PHE A 200 33.88 5.03 9.93
N LEU A 201 33.85 4.67 11.20
CA LEU A 201 33.75 5.62 12.31
C LEU A 201 35.05 5.70 13.12
N ARG A 202 35.51 6.93 13.43
CA ARG A 202 36.66 7.15 14.31
C ARG A 202 36.30 6.96 15.79
N GLU A 203 35.05 7.27 16.16
CA GLU A 203 34.54 7.21 17.54
C GLU A 203 33.21 6.39 17.53
N PRO A 204 33.27 5.06 17.36
CA PRO A 204 32.08 4.23 17.16
C PRO A 204 31.14 4.16 18.37
N ASP A 205 31.58 4.56 19.54
CA ASP A 205 30.79 4.56 20.78
C ASP A 205 29.88 5.78 20.96
N LYS A 206 29.98 6.79 20.10
CA LYS A 206 29.06 7.92 20.09
C LYS A 206 27.62 7.51 19.75
N PRO A 207 26.62 8.25 20.26
CA PRO A 207 25.22 8.09 19.82
C PRO A 207 25.10 8.09 18.30
N VAL A 208 24.16 7.29 17.77
CA VAL A 208 23.94 7.12 16.34
C VAL A 208 22.68 7.85 15.89
N VAL A 209 22.82 8.79 14.99
CA VAL A 209 21.72 9.28 14.14
C VAL A 209 21.56 8.30 13.00
N LEU A 210 20.46 7.55 12.96
CA LEU A 210 20.23 6.47 12.01
C LEU A 210 19.20 6.87 10.95
N ALA A 211 19.55 6.75 9.67
CA ALA A 211 18.62 6.78 8.56
C ALA A 211 18.63 5.42 7.83
N LEU A 212 17.45 4.83 7.63
CA LEU A 212 17.30 3.55 6.95
C LEU A 212 16.17 3.66 5.91
N SER A 213 16.53 3.62 4.64
CA SER A 213 15.57 3.67 3.53
C SER A 213 16.23 3.24 2.22
N ARG A 214 15.42 3.09 1.16
CA ARG A 214 15.98 2.99 -0.21
C ARG A 214 16.58 4.34 -0.62
N PRO A 215 17.62 4.37 -1.46
CA PRO A 215 18.17 5.60 -2.03
C PRO A 215 17.22 6.17 -3.10
N ASP A 216 16.18 6.86 -2.65
CA ASP A 216 15.13 7.49 -3.45
C ASP A 216 15.09 8.98 -3.07
N GLN A 217 15.01 9.88 -4.05
CA GLN A 217 14.97 11.32 -3.80
C GLN A 217 13.89 11.75 -2.79
N ARG A 218 12.74 11.04 -2.80
CA ARG A 218 11.66 11.31 -1.84
C ARG A 218 12.04 10.99 -0.40
N LYS A 219 13.02 10.13 -0.17
CA LYS A 219 13.53 9.82 1.18
C LYS A 219 14.46 10.91 1.72
N ASN A 220 14.89 11.83 0.87
CA ASN A 220 15.52 13.09 1.22
C ASN A 220 16.76 12.95 2.14
N ILE A 221 17.52 11.87 1.96
CA ILE A 221 18.70 11.55 2.78
C ILE A 221 19.76 12.66 2.68
N THR A 222 19.92 13.25 1.49
CA THR A 222 20.90 14.32 1.23
C THR A 222 20.70 15.50 2.17
N THR A 223 19.45 15.96 2.36
CA THR A 223 19.15 17.06 3.31
C THR A 223 19.53 16.71 4.75
N LEU A 224 19.39 15.44 5.18
CA LEU A 224 19.87 15.00 6.49
C LEU A 224 21.40 15.08 6.58
N VAL A 225 22.14 14.66 5.54
CA VAL A 225 23.60 14.73 5.52
C VAL A 225 24.07 16.19 5.57
N GLU A 226 23.39 17.09 4.84
CA GLU A 226 23.65 18.53 4.90
C GLU A 226 23.38 19.11 6.30
N ALA A 227 22.22 18.80 6.90
CA ALA A 227 21.86 19.26 8.24
C ALA A 227 22.89 18.80 9.29
N TYR A 228 23.36 17.55 9.19
CA TYR A 228 24.43 17.01 10.01
C TYR A 228 25.77 17.71 9.73
N GLY A 229 26.12 17.92 8.47
CA GLY A 229 27.37 18.56 8.04
C GLY A 229 27.48 20.03 8.43
N GLU A 230 26.39 20.78 8.41
CA GLU A 230 26.33 22.20 8.78
C GLU A 230 26.42 22.41 10.32
N SER A 231 26.10 21.42 11.12
CA SER A 231 26.06 21.52 12.60
C SER A 231 27.34 20.98 13.26
N GLU A 232 28.23 21.86 13.71
CA GLU A 232 29.45 21.46 14.46
C GLU A 232 29.11 20.75 15.78
N GLU A 233 28.07 21.18 16.47
CA GLU A 233 27.61 20.57 17.72
C GLU A 233 27.16 19.13 17.50
N LEU A 234 26.29 18.89 16.47
CA LEU A 234 25.79 17.57 16.17
C LEU A 234 26.92 16.59 15.75
N LYS A 235 27.90 17.06 14.95
CA LYS A 235 29.10 16.29 14.58
C LYS A 235 29.99 15.91 15.79
N GLN A 236 29.96 16.69 16.85
CA GLN A 236 30.67 16.37 18.08
C GLN A 236 29.91 15.38 18.96
N MET A 237 28.57 15.44 18.95
CA MET A 237 27.70 14.62 19.80
C MET A 237 27.46 13.22 19.26
N ALA A 238 27.32 13.05 17.97
CA ALA A 238 26.81 11.79 17.37
C ALA A 238 27.52 11.43 16.06
N ASN A 239 27.44 10.15 15.70
CA ASN A 239 27.74 9.65 14.36
C ASN A 239 26.46 9.60 13.51
N LEU A 240 26.59 9.69 12.18
CA LEU A 240 25.51 9.46 11.23
C LEU A 240 25.69 8.08 10.59
N VAL A 241 24.64 7.26 10.62
CA VAL A 241 24.62 5.95 9.95
C VAL A 241 23.51 5.94 8.91
N ILE A 242 23.89 5.68 7.66
CA ILE A 242 22.99 5.67 6.51
C ILE A 242 22.94 4.26 5.93
N ILE A 243 21.79 3.61 6.03
CA ILE A 243 21.51 2.32 5.41
C ILE A 243 20.64 2.59 4.18
N ALA A 244 21.26 2.61 3.00
CA ALA A 244 20.64 3.05 1.76
C ALA A 244 20.56 1.91 0.71
N GLY A 245 19.93 0.80 1.10
CA GLY A 245 19.80 -0.40 0.27
C GLY A 245 21.12 -1.16 0.08
N ASN A 246 21.05 -2.25 -0.67
CA ASN A 246 22.21 -3.09 -1.00
C ASN A 246 22.77 -2.73 -2.37
N ARG A 247 24.11 -2.74 -2.52
CA ARG A 247 24.79 -2.46 -3.77
C ARG A 247 26.17 -3.09 -3.83
N ASP A 248 26.55 -3.63 -4.95
CA ASP A 248 27.95 -3.97 -5.26
C ASP A 248 28.65 -2.76 -5.88
N ASP A 249 28.04 -2.17 -6.88
CA ASP A 249 28.49 -0.95 -7.54
C ASP A 249 27.31 0.01 -7.74
N ILE A 250 27.51 1.29 -7.49
CA ILE A 250 26.49 2.33 -7.70
C ILE A 250 26.07 2.40 -9.17
N ARG A 251 27.00 2.16 -10.10
CA ARG A 251 26.75 2.21 -11.55
C ARG A 251 25.76 1.16 -12.04
N ASP A 252 25.55 0.09 -11.27
CA ASP A 252 24.61 -0.99 -11.61
C ASP A 252 23.20 -0.74 -11.06
N MET A 253 23.03 0.31 -10.27
CA MET A 253 21.73 0.71 -9.73
C MET A 253 20.90 1.48 -10.76
N ASP A 254 19.60 1.66 -10.50
CA ASP A 254 18.79 2.58 -11.32
C ASP A 254 19.30 4.02 -11.22
N SER A 255 19.01 4.84 -12.24
CA SER A 255 19.54 6.21 -12.34
C SER A 255 19.18 7.10 -11.16
N GLY A 256 17.98 6.97 -10.61
CA GLY A 256 17.54 7.76 -9.45
C GLY A 256 18.32 7.40 -8.19
N ALA A 257 18.59 6.12 -7.96
CA ALA A 257 19.41 5.65 -6.85
C ALA A 257 20.88 6.09 -7.00
N GLN A 258 21.43 6.05 -8.24
CA GLN A 258 22.76 6.55 -8.54
C GLN A 258 22.90 8.04 -8.18
N GLU A 259 21.95 8.88 -8.61
CA GLU A 259 21.94 10.31 -8.33
C GLU A 259 21.94 10.59 -6.83
N VAL A 260 21.05 9.95 -6.06
CA VAL A 260 20.96 10.12 -4.60
C VAL A 260 22.27 9.76 -3.90
N LEU A 261 22.84 8.60 -4.24
CA LEU A 261 24.09 8.14 -3.59
C LEU A 261 25.28 9.00 -3.99
N ALA A 262 25.37 9.43 -5.26
CA ALA A 262 26.41 10.34 -5.69
C ALA A 262 26.34 11.68 -4.92
N GLU A 263 25.15 12.22 -4.73
CA GLU A 263 24.94 13.45 -3.99
C GLU A 263 25.28 13.30 -2.50
N VAL A 264 24.91 12.19 -1.87
CA VAL A 264 25.30 11.86 -0.49
C VAL A 264 26.84 11.85 -0.35
N PHE A 265 27.57 11.21 -1.28
CA PHE A 265 29.03 11.17 -1.21
C PHE A 265 29.71 12.51 -1.47
N ILE A 266 29.18 13.31 -2.41
CA ILE A 266 29.64 14.68 -2.62
C ILE A 266 29.42 15.53 -1.36
N THR A 267 28.28 15.37 -0.70
CA THR A 267 27.96 16.09 0.54
C THR A 267 28.89 15.67 1.69
N ILE A 268 29.20 14.37 1.82
CA ILE A 268 30.17 13.85 2.80
C ILE A 268 31.55 14.50 2.58
N ASP A 269 32.00 14.60 1.34
CA ASP A 269 33.28 15.25 0.99
C ASP A 269 33.25 16.76 1.26
N THR A 270 32.15 17.43 0.86
CA THR A 270 31.99 18.89 1.01
C THR A 270 32.10 19.34 2.47
N TYR A 271 31.56 18.57 3.40
CA TYR A 271 31.57 18.90 4.83
C TYR A 271 32.66 18.17 5.62
N ASP A 272 33.61 17.49 4.99
CA ASP A 272 34.69 16.69 5.61
C ASP A 272 34.16 15.74 6.70
N LEU A 273 33.17 14.93 6.36
CA LEU A 273 32.50 14.02 7.28
C LEU A 273 33.20 12.65 7.42
N TYR A 274 34.44 12.53 6.98
CA TYR A 274 35.23 11.30 7.05
C TYR A 274 35.43 10.82 8.49
N GLY A 275 35.09 9.56 8.73
CA GLY A 275 35.16 8.97 10.06
C GLY A 275 34.00 9.36 11.01
N LYS A 276 32.96 10.04 10.49
CA LYS A 276 31.75 10.44 11.22
C LYS A 276 30.46 9.88 10.60
N VAL A 277 30.51 9.44 9.33
CA VAL A 277 29.38 8.91 8.59
C VAL A 277 29.68 7.47 8.15
N ALA A 278 28.80 6.53 8.51
CA ALA A 278 28.85 5.15 8.05
C ALA A 278 27.79 4.90 6.99
N TYR A 279 28.19 4.21 5.89
CA TYR A 279 27.29 3.89 4.77
C TYR A 279 27.64 2.51 4.18
N PRO A 280 27.41 1.43 4.95
CA PRO A 280 27.73 0.07 4.50
C PRO A 280 27.06 -0.27 3.17
N LYS A 281 27.71 -1.12 2.37
CA LYS A 281 27.22 -1.52 1.04
C LYS A 281 26.12 -2.57 1.11
N HIS A 282 26.18 -3.43 2.12
CA HIS A 282 25.31 -4.59 2.25
C HIS A 282 24.76 -4.70 3.65
N HIS A 283 23.55 -5.20 3.75
CA HIS A 283 22.91 -5.70 4.96
C HIS A 283 21.88 -6.77 4.57
N HIS A 284 21.64 -7.71 5.45
CA HIS A 284 20.57 -8.69 5.30
C HIS A 284 19.28 -8.20 5.97
N ALA A 285 18.16 -8.81 5.62
CA ALA A 285 16.88 -8.48 6.25
C ALA A 285 16.90 -8.71 7.78
N ASP A 286 17.73 -9.66 8.24
CA ASP A 286 17.89 -9.96 9.67
C ASP A 286 18.83 -9.01 10.39
N ASP A 287 19.63 -8.23 9.66
CA ASP A 287 20.47 -7.17 10.25
C ASP A 287 19.64 -5.94 10.62
N VAL A 288 18.49 -5.71 9.99
CA VAL A 288 17.69 -4.50 10.19
C VAL A 288 17.26 -4.32 11.65
N PRO A 289 16.72 -5.33 12.36
CA PRO A 289 16.42 -5.21 13.79
C PRO A 289 17.66 -4.93 14.63
N ILE A 290 18.81 -5.52 14.28
CA ILE A 290 20.07 -5.32 14.99
C ILE A 290 20.55 -3.87 14.82
N ILE A 291 20.45 -3.32 13.61
CA ILE A 291 20.82 -1.92 13.32
C ILE A 291 19.99 -0.95 14.17
N TYR A 292 18.67 -1.14 14.30
CA TYR A 292 17.83 -0.32 15.17
C TYR A 292 18.27 -0.45 16.64
N ARG A 293 18.52 -1.66 17.14
CA ARG A 293 18.99 -1.88 18.52
C ARG A 293 20.38 -1.29 18.76
N LEU A 294 21.30 -1.38 17.79
CA LEU A 294 22.61 -0.71 17.90
C LEU A 294 22.47 0.80 18.09
N ALA A 295 21.59 1.43 17.31
CA ALA A 295 21.31 2.84 17.46
C ALA A 295 20.64 3.15 18.81
N ALA A 296 19.69 2.33 19.28
CA ALA A 296 19.07 2.47 20.59
C ALA A 296 20.07 2.27 21.74
N ALA A 297 20.94 1.24 21.67
CA ALA A 297 21.98 0.97 22.66
C ALA A 297 23.01 2.09 22.77
N SER A 298 23.24 2.86 21.70
CA SER A 298 24.12 4.03 21.71
C SER A 298 23.47 5.29 22.29
N GLY A 299 22.18 5.28 22.62
CA GLY A 299 21.42 6.48 22.97
C GLY A 299 21.10 7.36 21.77
N GLY A 300 20.99 6.77 20.58
CA GLY A 300 20.79 7.46 19.31
C GLY A 300 19.34 7.80 18.98
N VAL A 301 19.10 8.22 17.73
CA VAL A 301 17.79 8.64 17.21
C VAL A 301 17.60 8.11 15.80
N PHE A 302 16.41 7.61 15.48
CA PHE A 302 16.03 7.28 14.10
C PHE A 302 15.46 8.51 13.39
N VAL A 303 15.95 8.78 12.18
CA VAL A 303 15.50 9.93 11.39
C VAL A 303 14.84 9.46 10.08
N ASN A 304 13.63 9.91 9.84
CA ASN A 304 12.97 9.78 8.56
C ASN A 304 12.70 11.17 7.96
N PRO A 305 13.63 11.71 7.16
CA PRO A 305 13.55 13.05 6.60
C PRO A 305 12.78 13.06 5.26
N ALA A 306 11.95 12.06 5.00
CA ALA A 306 11.24 11.93 3.72
C ALA A 306 10.39 13.16 3.42
N LEU A 307 10.32 13.57 2.14
CA LEU A 307 9.44 14.66 1.71
C LEU A 307 7.96 14.33 1.97
N THR A 308 7.62 13.06 1.88
CA THR A 308 6.31 12.47 2.23
C THR A 308 6.52 11.02 2.64
N GLU A 309 5.99 10.61 3.77
CA GLU A 309 6.01 9.22 4.22
C GLU A 309 4.57 8.71 4.38
N PRO A 310 4.05 7.89 3.44
CA PRO A 310 2.64 7.49 3.46
C PRO A 310 2.20 6.81 4.74
N PHE A 311 3.05 5.95 5.34
CA PHE A 311 2.78 5.32 6.62
C PHE A 311 3.99 5.38 7.56
N GLY A 312 5.10 4.71 7.21
CA GLY A 312 6.32 4.69 8.02
C GLY A 312 6.53 3.40 8.80
N LEU A 313 6.57 2.23 8.12
CA LEU A 313 6.91 0.95 8.76
C LEU A 313 8.23 1.04 9.54
N THR A 314 9.25 1.68 8.97
CA THR A 314 10.56 1.88 9.59
C THR A 314 10.47 2.65 10.92
N LEU A 315 9.47 3.51 11.09
CA LEU A 315 9.26 4.26 12.33
C LEU A 315 8.73 3.36 13.46
N ILE A 316 7.75 2.51 13.14
CA ILE A 316 7.21 1.58 14.15
C ILE A 316 8.20 0.46 14.47
N GLU A 317 9.04 0.04 13.52
CA GLU A 317 10.14 -0.89 13.73
C GLU A 317 11.20 -0.29 14.67
N ALA A 318 11.65 0.94 14.41
CA ALA A 318 12.57 1.67 15.27
C ALA A 318 11.98 1.89 16.68
N ALA A 319 10.74 2.34 16.77
CA ALA A 319 10.06 2.57 18.03
C ALA A 319 9.90 1.29 18.87
N ALA A 320 9.64 0.13 18.23
CA ALA A 320 9.56 -1.16 18.89
C ALA A 320 10.86 -1.58 19.57
N THR A 321 12.01 -1.15 19.03
CA THR A 321 13.33 -1.38 19.64
C THR A 321 13.70 -0.38 20.74
N GLY A 322 12.84 0.61 20.99
CA GLY A 322 13.09 1.68 21.95
C GLY A 322 13.96 2.82 21.41
N LEU A 323 14.04 2.97 20.09
CA LEU A 323 14.76 4.07 19.45
C LEU A 323 13.80 5.26 19.24
N PRO A 324 14.05 6.44 19.85
CA PRO A 324 13.25 7.64 19.58
C PRO A 324 13.33 8.07 18.13
N ILE A 325 12.27 8.69 17.62
CA ILE A 325 12.15 9.06 16.22
C ILE A 325 12.08 10.56 15.97
N LEU A 326 12.69 11.01 14.87
CA LEU A 326 12.53 12.32 14.28
C LEU A 326 12.04 12.14 12.86
N ALA A 327 10.85 12.63 12.52
CA ALA A 327 10.24 12.29 11.23
C ALA A 327 9.52 13.47 10.60
N THR A 328 9.34 13.37 9.28
CA THR A 328 8.54 14.34 8.51
C THR A 328 7.12 14.47 9.09
N GLU A 329 6.59 15.69 9.06
CA GLU A 329 5.20 15.97 9.43
C GLU A 329 4.19 15.59 8.32
N ASP A 330 4.69 15.24 7.10
CA ASP A 330 3.83 14.90 5.97
C ASP A 330 3.60 13.37 5.87
N GLY A 331 2.44 12.94 6.30
CA GLY A 331 1.97 11.56 6.18
C GLY A 331 1.75 10.83 7.50
N GLY A 332 1.96 9.52 7.45
CA GLY A 332 1.77 8.59 8.57
C GLY A 332 2.58 8.87 9.84
N PRO A 333 3.78 9.47 9.78
CA PRO A 333 4.54 9.79 10.99
C PRO A 333 3.76 10.63 11.99
N THR A 334 2.88 11.51 11.52
CA THR A 334 2.00 12.31 12.40
C THR A 334 1.09 11.42 13.25
N ASP A 335 0.44 10.42 12.66
CA ASP A 335 -0.39 9.47 13.40
C ASP A 335 0.46 8.62 14.38
N ILE A 336 1.67 8.21 13.96
CA ILE A 336 2.56 7.39 14.79
C ILE A 336 3.03 8.16 16.02
N ILE A 337 3.52 9.38 15.84
CA ILE A 337 4.02 10.22 16.97
C ILE A 337 2.86 10.61 17.90
N ASN A 338 1.69 10.93 17.36
CA ASN A 338 0.52 11.24 18.18
C ASN A 338 0.03 10.05 19.02
N ASN A 339 0.14 8.82 18.50
CA ASN A 339 -0.25 7.62 19.23
C ASN A 339 0.83 7.13 20.21
N CYS A 340 2.10 7.23 19.84
CA CYS A 340 3.21 6.66 20.63
C CYS A 340 3.93 7.69 21.52
N HIS A 341 3.84 8.98 21.24
CA HIS A 341 4.55 10.05 21.96
C HIS A 341 6.07 9.78 22.09
N ASN A 342 6.70 9.28 21.02
CA ASN A 342 8.04 8.72 21.00
C ASN A 342 9.05 9.53 20.17
N GLY A 343 8.73 10.78 19.85
CA GLY A 343 9.60 11.61 19.02
C GLY A 343 9.02 12.95 18.64
N TYR A 344 9.60 13.56 17.61
CA TYR A 344 9.21 14.88 17.12
C TYR A 344 8.96 14.86 15.60
N LEU A 345 8.08 15.75 15.15
CA LEU A 345 7.83 16.02 13.73
C LEU A 345 8.67 17.21 13.27
N ILE A 346 9.10 17.19 12.02
CA ILE A 346 9.87 18.25 11.36
C ILE A 346 9.37 18.53 9.95
N ASP A 347 9.56 19.77 9.49
CA ASP A 347 9.62 20.06 8.06
C ASP A 347 10.91 19.44 7.49
N PRO A 348 10.82 18.49 6.54
CA PRO A 348 12.00 17.79 6.00
C PRO A 348 12.94 18.69 5.19
N LEU A 349 12.55 19.91 4.87
CA LEU A 349 13.38 20.90 4.17
C LEU A 349 14.09 21.88 5.12
N ASP A 350 13.67 21.94 6.38
CA ASP A 350 14.32 22.80 7.40
C ASP A 350 15.50 22.07 8.05
N LYS A 351 16.68 22.19 7.43
CA LYS A 351 17.94 21.59 7.93
C LYS A 351 18.30 22.03 9.34
N LYS A 352 18.05 23.31 9.66
CA LYS A 352 18.37 23.85 10.98
C LYS A 352 17.46 23.25 12.05
N ALA A 353 16.14 23.24 11.83
CA ALA A 353 15.21 22.62 12.77
C ALA A 353 15.50 21.12 12.95
N MET A 354 15.92 20.42 11.89
CA MET A 354 16.33 19.01 11.94
C MET A 354 17.52 18.83 12.87
N ALA A 355 18.59 19.61 12.70
CA ALA A 355 19.79 19.55 13.56
C ALA A 355 19.47 19.94 15.01
N ASP A 356 18.73 21.03 15.23
CA ASP A 356 18.35 21.51 16.56
C ASP A 356 17.52 20.47 17.34
N ASN A 357 16.58 19.81 16.69
CA ASN A 357 15.79 18.73 17.32
C ASN A 357 16.65 17.51 17.64
N LEU A 358 17.57 17.11 16.77
CA LEU A 358 18.51 16.01 17.04
C LEU A 358 19.40 16.33 18.26
N ILE A 359 19.98 17.51 18.32
CA ILE A 359 20.78 17.96 19.45
C ILE A 359 19.95 17.90 20.74
N LYS A 360 18.75 18.46 20.75
CA LYS A 360 17.83 18.42 21.87
C LYS A 360 17.53 17.01 22.36
N MET A 361 17.26 16.08 21.43
CA MET A 361 16.95 14.68 21.76
C MET A 361 18.17 13.96 22.36
N LEU A 362 19.36 14.22 21.83
CA LEU A 362 20.60 13.59 22.29
C LEU A 362 21.16 14.18 23.61
N ALA A 363 20.90 15.46 23.87
CA ALA A 363 21.40 16.14 25.06
C ALA A 363 20.60 15.80 26.33
N ASP A 364 19.30 15.50 26.22
CA ASP A 364 18.41 15.26 27.37
C ASP A 364 18.15 13.74 27.51
N THR A 365 18.98 13.11 28.32
CA THR A 365 18.93 11.66 28.59
C THR A 365 17.58 11.21 29.20
N ASP A 366 16.98 12.04 30.07
CA ASP A 366 15.71 11.65 30.72
C ASP A 366 14.54 11.75 29.76
N ASN A 367 14.50 12.79 28.93
CA ASN A 367 13.55 12.88 27.84
C ASN A 367 13.75 11.74 26.84
N TRP A 368 15.01 11.41 26.47
CA TRP A 368 15.32 10.29 25.58
C TRP A 368 14.74 8.97 26.10
N LYS A 369 14.96 8.65 27.40
CA LYS A 369 14.42 7.44 28.03
C LYS A 369 12.89 7.42 28.03
N SER A 370 12.26 8.57 28.25
CA SER A 370 10.81 8.71 28.20
C SER A 370 10.27 8.41 26.78
N LEU A 371 10.89 9.01 25.76
CA LEU A 371 10.52 8.77 24.36
C LEU A 371 10.71 7.30 23.96
N ALA A 372 11.82 6.68 24.37
CA ALA A 372 12.10 5.27 24.13
C ALA A 372 11.05 4.35 24.77
N HIS A 373 10.72 4.58 26.04
CA HIS A 373 9.68 3.83 26.75
C HIS A 373 8.30 3.97 26.09
N ASN A 374 7.95 5.21 25.75
CA ASN A 374 6.68 5.52 25.07
C ASN A 374 6.60 4.84 23.71
N GLY A 375 7.68 4.78 22.95
CA GLY A 375 7.77 4.07 21.66
C GLY A 375 7.45 2.59 21.80
N ILE A 376 8.14 1.89 22.71
CA ILE A 376 7.90 0.46 22.96
C ILE A 376 6.44 0.20 23.35
N LYS A 377 5.91 1.01 24.28
CA LYS A 377 4.53 0.88 24.76
C LYS A 377 3.52 1.17 23.64
N GLY A 378 3.68 2.32 22.96
CA GLY A 378 2.75 2.77 21.93
C GLY A 378 2.70 1.84 20.73
N VAL A 379 3.85 1.30 20.30
CA VAL A 379 3.85 0.29 19.20
C VAL A 379 3.13 -0.98 19.61
N ARG A 380 3.33 -1.46 20.82
CA ARG A 380 2.61 -2.64 21.33
C ARG A 380 1.10 -2.44 21.35
N GLU A 381 0.63 -1.26 21.77
CA GLU A 381 -0.79 -0.93 21.92
C GLU A 381 -1.46 -0.60 20.59
N HIS A 382 -0.76 0.00 19.62
CA HIS A 382 -1.37 0.56 18.42
C HIS A 382 -0.90 -0.09 17.11
N TYR A 383 0.32 -0.64 17.07
CA TYR A 383 1.01 -1.07 15.85
C TYR A 383 1.60 -2.49 15.93
N SER A 384 1.18 -3.33 16.90
CA SER A 384 1.44 -4.77 16.86
C SER A 384 0.45 -5.46 15.90
N TRP A 385 0.83 -6.63 15.35
CA TRP A 385 -0.12 -7.43 14.58
C TRP A 385 -1.34 -7.87 15.39
N SER A 386 -1.21 -8.07 16.72
CA SER A 386 -2.34 -8.29 17.61
C SER A 386 -3.29 -7.10 17.65
N ALA A 387 -2.77 -5.88 17.86
CA ALA A 387 -3.58 -4.66 17.88
C ALA A 387 -4.26 -4.42 16.53
N HIS A 388 -3.55 -4.67 15.41
CA HIS A 388 -4.12 -4.63 14.06
C HIS A 388 -5.31 -5.59 13.94
N ALA A 389 -5.12 -6.86 14.30
CA ALA A 389 -6.15 -7.89 14.18
C ALA A 389 -7.37 -7.58 15.06
N GLU A 390 -7.17 -7.15 16.31
CA GLU A 390 -8.27 -6.75 17.20
C GLU A 390 -9.06 -5.57 16.63
N LYS A 391 -8.38 -4.55 16.14
CA LYS A 391 -9.02 -3.38 15.54
C LYS A 391 -9.77 -3.75 14.26
N TYR A 392 -9.17 -4.57 13.42
CA TYR A 392 -9.77 -5.09 12.21
C TYR A 392 -11.05 -5.88 12.51
N LEU A 393 -11.00 -6.83 13.44
CA LEU A 393 -12.16 -7.65 13.82
C LEU A 393 -13.31 -6.81 14.40
N LYS A 394 -13.02 -5.78 15.18
CA LYS A 394 -14.05 -4.83 15.67
C LYS A 394 -14.79 -4.11 14.53
N ILE A 395 -14.13 -3.89 13.39
CA ILE A 395 -14.71 -3.24 12.21
C ILE A 395 -15.50 -4.24 11.37
N VAL A 396 -14.96 -5.46 11.22
CA VAL A 396 -15.53 -6.51 10.35
C VAL A 396 -16.77 -7.15 10.97
N LYS A 397 -16.73 -7.46 12.27
CA LYS A 397 -17.81 -8.18 12.96
C LYS A 397 -19.21 -7.56 12.74
N PRO A 398 -19.43 -6.24 12.88
CA PRO A 398 -20.74 -5.65 12.59
C PRO A 398 -21.17 -5.75 11.12
N VAL A 399 -20.23 -5.91 10.18
CA VAL A 399 -20.54 -6.12 8.75
C VAL A 399 -21.03 -7.55 8.54
N VAL A 400 -20.35 -8.53 9.14
CA VAL A 400 -20.74 -9.94 9.07
C VAL A 400 -22.09 -10.18 9.78
N ASP A 401 -22.28 -9.61 10.98
CA ASP A 401 -23.51 -9.80 11.78
C ASP A 401 -24.76 -9.20 11.10
N LYS A 402 -24.60 -8.22 10.20
CA LYS A 402 -25.71 -7.63 9.42
C LYS A 402 -26.04 -8.40 8.16
N SER A 403 -25.16 -9.30 7.72
CA SER A 403 -25.37 -10.10 6.52
C SER A 403 -26.45 -11.14 6.80
N GLU A 404 -27.52 -11.15 5.99
CA GLU A 404 -28.49 -12.26 6.04
C GLU A 404 -27.79 -13.57 5.64
N PRO A 405 -28.21 -14.72 6.22
CA PRO A 405 -27.64 -16.00 5.83
C PRO A 405 -27.73 -16.18 4.31
N LEU A 406 -26.60 -16.33 3.68
CA LEU A 406 -26.54 -16.50 2.21
C LEU A 406 -27.16 -17.84 1.84
N THR A 407 -28.30 -17.81 1.19
CA THR A 407 -28.80 -18.95 0.40
C THR A 407 -27.93 -19.09 -0.82
N ARG A 408 -27.31 -20.26 -1.01
CA ARG A 408 -26.60 -20.57 -2.26
C ARG A 408 -27.55 -20.28 -3.42
N MET A 409 -27.27 -19.25 -4.17
CA MET A 409 -27.93 -19.05 -5.46
C MET A 409 -27.37 -20.07 -6.43
N ASP A 410 -28.25 -20.80 -7.10
CA ASP A 410 -27.87 -21.65 -8.24
C ASP A 410 -27.31 -20.71 -9.33
N LEU A 411 -25.98 -20.60 -9.37
CA LEU A 411 -25.28 -19.80 -10.36
C LEU A 411 -25.40 -20.51 -11.71
N ARG A 412 -26.48 -20.23 -12.42
CA ARG A 412 -26.44 -20.41 -13.86
C ARG A 412 -25.26 -19.57 -14.33
N ARG A 413 -24.22 -20.25 -14.86
CA ARG A 413 -23.07 -19.63 -15.49
C ARG A 413 -23.55 -18.52 -16.42
N ARG A 414 -23.55 -17.28 -15.94
CA ARG A 414 -23.46 -16.13 -16.84
C ARG A 414 -21.96 -15.96 -17.04
N PRO A 415 -21.44 -16.25 -18.26
CA PRO A 415 -20.05 -15.91 -18.53
C PRO A 415 -19.88 -14.44 -18.19
N MET A 416 -18.83 -14.08 -17.45
CA MET A 416 -18.48 -12.69 -17.28
C MET A 416 -18.15 -12.15 -18.66
N LEU A 417 -18.98 -11.20 -19.11
CA LEU A 417 -19.00 -10.78 -20.49
C LEU A 417 -17.82 -9.83 -20.73
N TYR A 418 -16.81 -10.31 -21.45
CA TYR A 418 -15.84 -9.41 -22.06
C TYR A 418 -16.54 -8.74 -23.25
N HIS A 419 -16.86 -7.45 -23.08
CA HIS A 419 -17.43 -6.65 -24.15
C HIS A 419 -16.31 -5.93 -24.90
N ASP A 420 -16.07 -6.33 -26.14
CA ASP A 420 -15.09 -5.67 -27.01
C ASP A 420 -15.70 -4.46 -27.76
N ARG A 421 -17.00 -4.23 -27.58
CA ARG A 421 -17.76 -3.14 -28.18
C ARG A 421 -18.62 -2.44 -27.15
N ALA A 422 -18.83 -1.13 -27.36
CA ALA A 422 -19.76 -0.35 -26.60
C ALA A 422 -20.67 0.44 -27.54
N LEU A 423 -21.98 0.37 -27.31
CA LEU A 423 -22.98 1.14 -28.01
C LEU A 423 -23.74 2.01 -27.04
N PHE A 424 -23.60 3.32 -27.17
CA PHE A 424 -24.36 4.32 -26.44
C PHE A 424 -25.31 5.03 -27.40
N THR A 425 -26.57 5.20 -26.99
CA THR A 425 -27.57 5.89 -27.79
C THR A 425 -28.47 6.76 -26.92
N ASP A 426 -29.06 7.80 -27.51
CA ASP A 426 -30.13 8.56 -26.85
C ASP A 426 -31.47 7.86 -27.03
N LEU A 427 -32.40 8.09 -26.11
CA LEU A 427 -33.78 7.61 -26.20
C LEU A 427 -34.63 8.43 -27.18
N ASP A 428 -34.59 9.73 -27.04
CA ASP A 428 -35.44 10.65 -27.78
C ASP A 428 -34.89 10.89 -29.17
N GLN A 429 -35.75 10.84 -30.19
CA GLN A 429 -35.41 11.06 -31.59
C GLN A 429 -34.46 10.05 -32.24
N ASN A 430 -33.79 9.19 -31.44
CA ASN A 430 -32.96 8.10 -31.97
C ASN A 430 -33.69 6.75 -31.87
N LEU A 431 -34.01 6.29 -30.67
CA LEU A 431 -34.67 4.97 -30.50
C LEU A 431 -36.20 5.04 -30.65
N LEU A 432 -36.81 6.17 -30.31
CA LEU A 432 -38.28 6.32 -30.23
C LEU A 432 -38.93 6.85 -31.50
N GLY A 433 -38.20 7.02 -32.60
CA GLY A 433 -38.71 7.62 -33.83
C GLY A 433 -39.52 6.68 -34.72
N ASN A 434 -39.13 5.40 -34.83
CA ASN A 434 -39.75 4.42 -35.69
C ASN A 434 -39.92 3.06 -34.99
N PRO A 435 -41.16 2.55 -34.78
CA PRO A 435 -41.39 1.31 -34.06
C PRO A 435 -40.78 0.05 -34.68
N ASP A 436 -40.72 -0.03 -35.98
CA ASP A 436 -40.19 -1.23 -36.67
C ASP A 436 -38.66 -1.23 -36.62
N SER A 437 -38.05 -0.09 -36.83
CA SER A 437 -36.60 0.07 -36.64
C SER A 437 -36.16 -0.20 -35.18
N LEU A 438 -36.98 0.20 -34.19
CA LEU A 438 -36.74 -0.09 -32.80
C LEU A 438 -36.76 -1.59 -32.48
N LYS A 439 -37.74 -2.33 -33.03
CA LYS A 439 -37.80 -3.80 -32.88
C LYS A 439 -36.56 -4.48 -33.44
N GLU A 440 -36.12 -4.06 -34.61
CA GLU A 440 -34.93 -4.64 -35.25
C GLU A 440 -33.66 -4.27 -34.42
N PHE A 441 -33.54 -3.03 -33.95
CA PHE A 441 -32.47 -2.62 -33.07
C PHE A 441 -32.42 -3.45 -31.77
N VAL A 442 -33.58 -3.66 -31.13
CA VAL A 442 -33.68 -4.49 -29.92
C VAL A 442 -33.22 -5.92 -30.18
N ARG A 443 -33.63 -6.48 -31.32
CA ARG A 443 -33.18 -7.81 -31.73
C ARG A 443 -31.67 -7.90 -31.91
N VAL A 444 -31.07 -6.94 -32.61
CA VAL A 444 -29.62 -6.87 -32.84
C VAL A 444 -28.85 -6.73 -31.51
N ILE A 445 -29.32 -5.88 -30.59
CA ILE A 445 -28.69 -5.74 -29.26
C ILE A 445 -28.77 -7.05 -28.48
N GLN A 446 -29.94 -7.72 -28.48
CA GLN A 446 -30.08 -8.97 -27.73
C GLN A 446 -29.19 -10.09 -28.29
N GLU A 447 -29.03 -10.18 -29.60
CA GLU A 447 -28.15 -11.16 -30.27
C GLU A 447 -26.66 -10.90 -29.97
N ASN A 448 -26.27 -9.64 -29.82
CA ASN A 448 -24.89 -9.22 -29.61
C ASN A 448 -24.55 -8.89 -28.13
N ARG A 449 -25.47 -9.16 -27.23
CA ARG A 449 -25.32 -8.84 -25.79
C ARG A 449 -24.06 -9.46 -25.14
N ARG A 450 -23.53 -10.52 -25.75
CA ARG A 450 -22.34 -11.24 -25.27
C ARG A 450 -21.03 -10.49 -25.47
N CYS A 451 -21.00 -9.55 -26.41
CA CYS A 451 -19.77 -8.84 -26.78
C CYS A 451 -19.96 -7.32 -26.85
N THR A 452 -21.14 -6.81 -26.50
CA THR A 452 -21.46 -5.39 -26.64
C THR A 452 -22.07 -4.85 -25.37
N THR A 453 -21.40 -3.86 -24.75
CA THR A 453 -21.99 -3.03 -23.70
C THR A 453 -23.01 -2.10 -24.32
N PHE A 454 -24.24 -2.15 -23.83
CA PHE A 454 -25.31 -1.26 -24.23
C PHE A 454 -25.55 -0.20 -23.18
N GLY A 455 -25.45 1.07 -23.56
CA GLY A 455 -25.67 2.21 -22.69
C GLY A 455 -26.68 3.21 -23.27
N ILE A 456 -27.34 3.95 -22.39
CA ILE A 456 -28.25 5.03 -22.78
C ILE A 456 -27.76 6.35 -22.22
N ALA A 457 -27.45 7.28 -23.12
CA ALA A 457 -27.08 8.65 -22.78
C ALA A 457 -28.28 9.56 -23.06
N THR A 458 -29.01 9.96 -22.03
CA THR A 458 -30.23 10.76 -22.19
C THR A 458 -30.30 11.92 -21.22
N GLY A 459 -30.91 13.03 -21.66
CA GLY A 459 -31.23 14.16 -20.79
C GLY A 459 -32.47 13.93 -19.88
N ARG A 460 -33.10 12.77 -19.95
CA ARG A 460 -34.27 12.44 -19.12
C ARG A 460 -33.84 12.12 -17.67
N ARG A 461 -34.75 12.41 -16.74
CA ARG A 461 -34.61 11.87 -15.38
C ARG A 461 -34.74 10.34 -15.41
N LEU A 462 -33.97 9.64 -14.57
CA LEU A 462 -33.88 8.18 -14.51
C LEU A 462 -35.28 7.50 -14.51
N ASP A 463 -36.19 7.95 -13.63
CA ASP A 463 -37.52 7.37 -13.54
C ASP A 463 -38.35 7.51 -14.83
N SER A 464 -38.15 8.61 -15.56
CA SER A 464 -38.81 8.85 -16.85
C SER A 464 -38.20 7.96 -17.94
N ALA A 465 -36.87 7.82 -17.96
CA ALA A 465 -36.18 6.94 -18.89
C ALA A 465 -36.61 5.46 -18.71
N LEU A 466 -36.62 4.97 -17.48
CA LEU A 466 -37.04 3.61 -17.15
C LEU A 466 -38.50 3.32 -17.55
N LYS A 467 -39.42 4.28 -17.34
CA LYS A 467 -40.84 4.16 -17.78
C LYS A 467 -40.95 4.01 -19.30
N VAL A 468 -40.19 4.81 -20.05
CA VAL A 468 -40.18 4.77 -21.51
C VAL A 468 -39.59 3.45 -22.00
N MET A 469 -38.47 3.02 -21.45
CA MET A 469 -37.83 1.75 -21.80
C MET A 469 -38.76 0.57 -21.58
N ARG A 470 -39.46 0.51 -20.45
CA ARG A 470 -40.47 -0.52 -20.17
C ARG A 470 -41.62 -0.50 -21.19
N LYS A 471 -42.12 0.68 -21.52
CA LYS A 471 -43.22 0.86 -22.48
C LYS A 471 -42.87 0.33 -23.87
N TYR A 472 -41.61 0.52 -24.28
CA TYR A 472 -41.16 0.15 -25.63
C TYR A 472 -40.32 -1.12 -25.66
N HIS A 473 -40.26 -1.87 -24.59
CA HIS A 473 -39.49 -3.13 -24.42
C HIS A 473 -38.01 -3.00 -24.77
N ILE A 474 -37.42 -1.82 -24.50
CA ILE A 474 -35.99 -1.58 -24.67
C ILE A 474 -35.24 -2.35 -23.58
N PRO A 475 -34.19 -3.15 -23.91
CA PRO A 475 -33.38 -3.84 -22.90
C PRO A 475 -32.81 -2.87 -21.88
N LEU A 476 -32.70 -3.32 -20.63
CA LEU A 476 -32.00 -2.53 -19.61
C LEU A 476 -30.53 -2.33 -20.04
N PRO A 477 -30.04 -1.09 -19.99
CA PRO A 477 -28.64 -0.83 -20.32
C PRO A 477 -27.71 -1.41 -19.26
N ASP A 478 -26.47 -1.63 -19.66
CA ASP A 478 -25.39 -1.99 -18.75
C ASP A 478 -24.79 -0.77 -18.07
N VAL A 479 -24.93 0.42 -18.72
CA VAL A 479 -24.44 1.72 -18.25
C VAL A 479 -25.50 2.80 -18.49
#